data_39951d874fe8d891d8d2e9c8c512e2e0
#
_entry.id   39951d874fe8d891d8d2e9c8c512e2e0
#
_cell.length_a   1.000
_cell.length_b   1.000
_cell.length_c   1.000
_cell.angle_alpha   90.00
_cell.angle_beta   90.00
_cell.angle_gamma   90.00
#
_symmetry.space_group_name_H-M   'P 1'
#
loop_
_entity.id
_entity.type
_entity.pdbx_description
1 polymer ?
#
loop_
_entity_poly.entity_id
_entity_poly.type
_entity_poly.pdbx_seq_one_letter_code
_entity_poly.pdbx_strand_id
1 'polypeptide(L)'
;MLPSLKGKIRKPVRVLVIAGAAVILAAIALVAPGGPARAFTLLGPAMTVAGGNSVIAVQTSNDGLRFYWNEHGTNNWHGEQVAADGTTFSDPSIAQVGNTVVIAAEGIFNSLDLYWQTNGASGWNAETVAGIRTTYSAPSLAQNGNSTIIAAEGPSNSLDFYWAFNGTSNWGPEQVAGAGTTYSAPSIAANTSGNGVNIAAEGPSNSLDFYWAINGTATWHPDVVAGAGTTATAPAISAHDNGVTIVALNQGGYLSTSWWNTNGIPGWVQSPMPDGDTGASSIVAYAGSVYVVARELFGYMGVSTSVGDSGTWTSNQVIWQSLNKLVGVGGVPSITMNDGSVNIAVEDGQGNLVFYWEDSSGTFHEETVDTSANL
;
A
#
# COMPACT_ATOMS: atom_id res chain seq x y z
N MET A 1 47.58 60.50 53.08
CA MET A 1 46.27 60.87 52.55
C MET A 1 46.20 60.39 51.09
N LEU A 2 45.53 59.30 50.84
CA LEU A 2 45.32 58.70 49.50
C LEU A 2 43.88 58.94 49.09
N PRO A 3 43.63 59.42 47.84
CA PRO A 3 42.23 59.46 47.35
C PRO A 3 41.83 58.17 46.67
N SER A 4 40.63 57.81 47.01
CA SER A 4 39.91 56.64 46.49
C SER A 4 39.59 56.75 45.00
N LEU A 5 39.96 55.74 44.24
CA LEU A 5 39.57 55.50 42.82
C LEU A 5 38.26 54.66 42.83
N LYS A 6 37.16 55.25 42.42
CA LYS A 6 35.92 54.55 42.14
C LYS A 6 35.98 53.89 40.78
N GLY A 7 36.06 52.56 40.75
CA GLY A 7 35.99 51.77 39.56
C GLY A 7 34.54 51.70 39.01
N LYS A 8 34.40 52.08 37.73
CA LYS A 8 33.14 51.88 36.96
C LYS A 8 32.97 50.43 36.62
N ILE A 9 31.90 49.80 37.17
CA ILE A 9 31.49 48.44 36.79
C ILE A 9 30.83 48.51 35.42
N ARG A 10 31.48 47.89 34.41
CA ARG A 10 30.90 47.63 33.09
C ARG A 10 29.94 46.46 33.22
N LYS A 11 28.68 46.66 32.84
CA LYS A 11 27.67 45.61 32.76
C LYS A 11 28.05 44.66 31.59
N PRO A 12 27.98 43.33 31.75
CA PRO A 12 28.20 42.41 30.63
C PRO A 12 27.01 42.43 29.68
N VAL A 13 27.32 42.56 28.40
CA VAL A 13 26.36 42.38 27.30
C VAL A 13 25.97 40.91 27.28
N ARG A 14 24.70 40.62 27.59
CA ARG A 14 24.14 39.27 27.38
C ARG A 14 23.87 39.09 25.89
N VAL A 15 24.67 38.25 25.24
CA VAL A 15 24.37 37.72 23.92
C VAL A 15 23.25 36.70 24.10
N LEU A 16 22.06 37.02 23.58
CA LEU A 16 20.94 36.10 23.54
C LEU A 16 21.18 35.10 22.38
N VAL A 17 21.67 33.92 22.70
CA VAL A 17 21.69 32.81 21.77
C VAL A 17 20.28 32.25 21.68
N ILE A 18 19.56 32.55 20.61
CA ILE A 18 18.30 31.90 20.31
C ILE A 18 18.64 30.51 19.79
N ALA A 19 18.66 29.54 20.69
CA ALA A 19 18.64 28.13 20.30
C ALA A 19 17.24 27.84 19.73
N GLY A 20 17.15 27.60 18.43
CA GLY A 20 15.94 27.12 17.80
C GLY A 20 15.58 25.77 18.40
N ALA A 21 14.57 25.77 19.26
CA ALA A 21 13.96 24.53 19.71
C ALA A 21 13.17 23.95 18.53
N ALA A 22 13.68 22.87 17.96
CA ALA A 22 12.87 21.99 17.14
C ALA A 22 11.77 21.41 18.04
N VAL A 23 10.55 21.86 17.85
CA VAL A 23 9.37 21.28 18.50
C VAL A 23 9.13 19.95 17.80
N ILE A 24 9.69 18.88 18.36
CA ILE A 24 9.23 17.52 18.06
C ILE A 24 7.88 17.40 18.77
N LEU A 25 6.80 17.52 18.02
CA LEU A 25 5.49 17.08 18.49
C LEU A 25 5.53 15.54 18.61
N ALA A 26 5.91 15.06 19.78
CA ALA A 26 5.61 13.69 20.15
C ALA A 26 4.10 13.62 20.40
N ALA A 27 3.37 13.04 19.45
CA ALA A 27 2.00 12.62 19.69
C ALA A 27 2.03 11.55 20.79
N ILE A 28 1.64 11.90 22.00
CA ILE A 28 1.43 10.93 23.08
C ILE A 28 0.13 10.21 22.75
N ALA A 29 0.24 9.07 22.06
CA ALA A 29 -0.87 8.15 21.95
C ALA A 29 -1.19 7.61 23.33
N LEU A 30 -2.39 7.87 23.80
CA LEU A 30 -2.91 7.25 25.03
C LEU A 30 -3.19 5.78 24.71
N VAL A 31 -2.21 4.91 24.96
CA VAL A 31 -2.35 3.46 24.75
C VAL A 31 -3.27 2.91 25.83
N ALA A 32 -4.45 2.47 25.43
CA ALA A 32 -5.27 1.62 26.27
C ALA A 32 -4.52 0.28 26.53
N PRO A 33 -4.49 -0.25 27.76
CA PRO A 33 -3.75 -1.46 28.05
C PRO A 33 -4.42 -2.66 27.38
N GLY A 34 -3.76 -3.28 26.41
CA GLY A 34 -4.12 -4.62 25.94
C GLY A 34 -4.17 -4.90 24.45
N GLY A 35 -3.88 -3.96 23.56
CA GLY A 35 -3.76 -4.25 22.12
C GLY A 35 -2.30 -4.14 21.65
N PRO A 36 -1.87 -4.94 20.67
CA PRO A 36 -0.60 -4.69 20.01
C PRO A 36 -0.59 -3.25 19.48
N ALA A 37 0.54 -2.54 19.66
CA ALA A 37 0.70 -1.21 19.09
C ALA A 37 0.54 -1.35 17.57
N ARG A 38 -0.54 -0.80 17.00
CA ARG A 38 -0.66 -0.67 15.55
C ARG A 38 0.50 0.20 15.09
N ALA A 39 1.31 -0.32 14.19
CA ALA A 39 2.21 0.54 13.42
C ALA A 39 1.33 1.64 12.79
N PHE A 40 1.79 2.89 12.83
CA PHE A 40 1.14 3.96 12.07
C PHE A 40 1.27 3.57 10.59
N THR A 41 0.25 2.95 10.05
CA THR A 41 0.13 2.74 8.62
C THR A 41 -0.17 4.11 8.01
N LEU A 42 0.68 4.57 7.12
CA LEU A 42 0.35 5.71 6.28
C LEU A 42 -0.80 5.23 5.41
N LEU A 43 -1.97 5.83 5.56
CA LEU A 43 -3.16 5.51 4.77
C LEU A 43 -2.88 5.80 3.30
N GLY A 44 -3.34 4.94 2.41
CA GLY A 44 -3.13 5.08 0.99
C GLY A 44 -4.36 4.69 0.17
N PRO A 45 -4.54 5.30 -1.02
CA PRO A 45 -5.56 4.87 -1.95
C PRO A 45 -5.24 3.49 -2.51
N ALA A 46 -6.26 2.75 -2.91
CA ALA A 46 -6.13 1.56 -3.73
C ALA A 46 -6.71 1.83 -5.12
N MET A 47 -6.03 1.38 -6.17
CA MET A 47 -6.43 1.65 -7.54
C MET A 47 -6.43 0.39 -8.41
N THR A 48 -7.38 0.34 -9.35
CA THR A 48 -7.43 -0.68 -10.40
C THR A 48 -8.03 -0.08 -11.68
N VAL A 49 -8.12 -0.87 -12.73
CA VAL A 49 -8.85 -0.53 -13.96
C VAL A 49 -10.15 -1.31 -13.99
N ALA A 50 -11.25 -0.63 -14.23
CA ALA A 50 -12.57 -1.24 -14.35
C ALA A 50 -13.33 -0.68 -15.55
N GLY A 51 -13.71 -1.54 -16.49
CA GLY A 51 -14.39 -1.13 -17.71
C GLY A 51 -13.61 -0.15 -18.58
N GLY A 52 -12.28 -0.20 -18.54
CA GLY A 52 -11.39 0.74 -19.25
C GLY A 52 -11.13 2.06 -18.50
N ASN A 53 -11.76 2.28 -17.35
CA ASN A 53 -11.59 3.49 -16.54
C ASN A 53 -10.64 3.21 -15.36
N SER A 54 -9.82 4.18 -14.99
CA SER A 54 -9.09 4.15 -13.73
C SER A 54 -10.06 4.43 -12.58
N VAL A 55 -10.04 3.56 -11.57
CA VAL A 55 -10.93 3.65 -10.42
C VAL A 55 -10.12 3.58 -9.13
N ILE A 56 -10.53 4.36 -8.12
CA ILE A 56 -9.79 4.54 -6.88
C ILE A 56 -10.74 4.35 -5.70
N ALA A 57 -10.31 3.59 -4.70
CA ALA A 57 -10.95 3.48 -3.40
C ALA A 57 -10.06 4.10 -2.33
N VAL A 58 -10.66 4.82 -1.37
CA VAL A 58 -9.95 5.45 -0.25
C VAL A 58 -10.74 5.32 1.04
N GLN A 59 -10.03 5.10 2.14
CA GLN A 59 -10.56 5.35 3.47
C GLN A 59 -10.51 6.85 3.72
N THR A 60 -11.59 7.41 4.28
CA THR A 60 -11.60 8.83 4.68
C THR A 60 -11.12 9.01 6.11
N SER A 61 -10.68 10.21 6.48
CA SER A 61 -10.27 10.54 7.86
C SER A 61 -11.35 10.32 8.93
N ASN A 62 -12.61 10.14 8.51
CA ASN A 62 -13.72 9.80 9.39
C ASN A 62 -14.05 8.29 9.37
N ASP A 63 -13.11 7.44 8.94
CA ASP A 63 -13.29 5.99 8.83
C ASP A 63 -14.47 5.59 7.92
N GLY A 64 -14.75 6.37 6.89
CA GLY A 64 -15.67 6.04 5.80
C GLY A 64 -14.92 5.46 4.61
N LEU A 65 -15.65 4.95 3.62
CA LEU A 65 -15.10 4.44 2.37
C LEU A 65 -15.69 5.20 1.19
N ARG A 66 -14.84 5.73 0.33
CA ARG A 66 -15.21 6.42 -0.90
C ARG A 66 -14.61 5.75 -2.12
N PHE A 67 -15.31 5.90 -3.24
CA PHE A 67 -14.92 5.40 -4.56
C PHE A 67 -14.96 6.53 -5.57
N TYR A 68 -13.93 6.57 -6.46
CA TYR A 68 -13.79 7.58 -7.50
C TYR A 68 -13.54 6.89 -8.84
N TRP A 69 -14.08 7.48 -9.91
CA TRP A 69 -13.81 7.05 -11.27
C TRP A 69 -13.77 8.26 -12.21
N ASN A 70 -13.02 8.13 -13.29
CA ASN A 70 -13.07 9.09 -14.39
C ASN A 70 -13.66 8.43 -15.63
N GLU A 71 -14.22 9.23 -16.51
CA GLU A 71 -14.58 8.79 -17.86
C GLU A 71 -13.29 8.70 -18.69
N HIS A 72 -13.08 7.57 -19.35
CA HIS A 72 -11.87 7.30 -20.13
C HIS A 72 -11.49 8.46 -21.04
N GLY A 73 -10.26 8.96 -20.93
CA GLY A 73 -9.72 10.08 -21.70
C GLY A 73 -10.21 11.47 -21.28
N THR A 74 -10.83 11.60 -20.10
CA THR A 74 -11.25 12.90 -19.53
C THR A 74 -10.63 13.11 -18.16
N ASN A 75 -10.52 14.38 -17.73
CA ASN A 75 -10.13 14.78 -16.36
C ASN A 75 -11.37 14.92 -15.46
N ASN A 76 -12.50 14.34 -15.85
CA ASN A 76 -13.75 14.48 -15.12
C ASN A 76 -13.89 13.35 -14.12
N TRP A 77 -13.46 13.60 -12.89
CA TRP A 77 -13.58 12.66 -11.79
C TRP A 77 -14.95 12.75 -11.12
N HIS A 78 -15.52 11.61 -10.86
CA HIS A 78 -16.76 11.42 -10.10
C HIS A 78 -16.43 10.70 -8.81
N GLY A 79 -17.16 10.98 -7.74
CA GLY A 79 -16.98 10.33 -6.45
C GLY A 79 -18.30 9.96 -5.81
N GLU A 80 -18.33 8.81 -5.14
CA GLU A 80 -19.48 8.37 -4.35
C GLU A 80 -19.06 7.71 -3.05
N GLN A 81 -19.93 7.73 -2.07
CA GLN A 81 -19.72 7.04 -0.80
C GLN A 81 -20.10 5.56 -0.95
N VAL A 82 -19.16 4.69 -0.59
CA VAL A 82 -19.34 3.23 -0.57
C VAL A 82 -19.88 2.78 0.78
N ALA A 83 -19.24 3.25 1.86
CA ALA A 83 -19.62 2.95 3.23
C ALA A 83 -19.57 4.20 4.10
N ALA A 84 -20.44 4.28 5.09
CA ALA A 84 -20.60 5.44 5.96
C ALA A 84 -19.36 5.68 6.84
N ASP A 85 -19.25 6.89 7.38
CA ASP A 85 -18.24 7.21 8.38
C ASP A 85 -18.30 6.25 9.58
N GLY A 86 -17.13 5.88 10.11
CA GLY A 86 -17.00 4.96 11.24
C GLY A 86 -17.20 3.48 10.88
N THR A 87 -17.05 3.10 9.61
CA THR A 87 -17.26 1.71 9.17
C THR A 87 -16.02 1.03 8.60
N THR A 88 -14.96 1.78 8.25
CA THR A 88 -13.76 1.27 7.57
C THR A 88 -12.52 1.66 8.35
N PHE A 89 -11.72 0.70 8.78
CA PHE A 89 -10.62 0.91 9.72
C PHE A 89 -9.24 0.50 9.17
N SER A 90 -9.13 0.35 7.86
CA SER A 90 -7.85 0.09 7.16
C SER A 90 -7.87 0.70 5.77
N ASP A 91 -6.69 0.79 5.15
CA ASP A 91 -6.61 1.00 3.71
C ASP A 91 -7.47 -0.03 3.00
N PRO A 92 -8.25 0.37 1.98
CA PRO A 92 -9.00 -0.56 1.17
C PRO A 92 -8.07 -1.32 0.21
N SER A 93 -8.54 -2.45 -0.27
CA SER A 93 -7.98 -3.13 -1.44
C SER A 93 -9.06 -3.25 -2.50
N ILE A 94 -8.73 -2.99 -3.76
CA ILE A 94 -9.69 -2.95 -4.87
C ILE A 94 -9.25 -3.83 -6.03
N ALA A 95 -10.19 -4.53 -6.65
CA ALA A 95 -9.96 -5.26 -7.89
C ALA A 95 -11.21 -5.24 -8.78
N GLN A 96 -11.00 -5.40 -10.09
CA GLN A 96 -12.07 -5.79 -11.00
C GLN A 96 -12.18 -7.31 -11.02
N VAL A 97 -13.38 -7.82 -10.80
CA VAL A 97 -13.71 -9.25 -10.83
C VAL A 97 -14.83 -9.45 -11.87
N GLY A 98 -14.46 -9.94 -13.05
CA GLY A 98 -15.39 -9.96 -14.17
C GLY A 98 -15.86 -8.57 -14.57
N ASN A 99 -17.16 -8.32 -14.48
CA ASN A 99 -17.77 -6.98 -14.73
C ASN A 99 -18.15 -6.24 -13.43
N THR A 100 -17.51 -6.58 -12.32
CA THR A 100 -17.81 -6.04 -10.99
C THR A 100 -16.56 -5.42 -10.38
N VAL A 101 -16.66 -4.24 -9.83
CA VAL A 101 -15.66 -3.67 -8.94
C VAL A 101 -15.90 -4.18 -7.54
N VAL A 102 -14.85 -4.65 -6.89
CA VAL A 102 -14.90 -5.23 -5.55
C VAL A 102 -13.88 -4.52 -4.68
N ILE A 103 -14.28 -4.14 -3.46
CA ILE A 103 -13.43 -3.48 -2.47
C ILE A 103 -13.49 -4.29 -1.17
N ALA A 104 -12.34 -4.61 -0.60
CA ALA A 104 -12.22 -5.22 0.72
C ALA A 104 -11.58 -4.24 1.71
N ALA A 105 -12.04 -4.24 2.96
CA ALA A 105 -11.49 -3.43 4.03
C ALA A 105 -11.71 -4.09 5.40
N GLU A 106 -10.90 -3.69 6.38
CA GLU A 106 -11.20 -3.98 7.79
C GLU A 106 -12.41 -3.17 8.22
N GLY A 107 -13.42 -3.85 8.73
CA GLY A 107 -14.66 -3.27 9.21
C GLY A 107 -14.70 -3.09 10.72
N ILE A 108 -15.90 -2.82 11.25
CA ILE A 108 -16.14 -2.57 12.67
C ILE A 108 -15.73 -3.81 13.50
N PHE A 109 -15.02 -3.56 14.60
CA PHE A 109 -14.52 -4.60 15.51
C PHE A 109 -13.59 -5.63 14.83
N ASN A 110 -12.82 -5.20 13.85
CA ASN A 110 -11.89 -6.04 13.12
C ASN A 110 -12.61 -7.17 12.34
N SER A 111 -13.75 -6.88 11.73
CA SER A 111 -14.36 -7.74 10.71
C SER A 111 -13.64 -7.57 9.37
N LEU A 112 -13.83 -8.51 8.47
CA LEU A 112 -13.46 -8.38 7.06
C LEU A 112 -14.72 -8.12 6.27
N ASP A 113 -14.83 -6.91 5.72
CA ASP A 113 -15.99 -6.47 4.97
C ASP A 113 -15.67 -6.32 3.47
N LEU A 114 -16.63 -6.65 2.64
CA LEU A 114 -16.56 -6.58 1.18
C LEU A 114 -17.71 -5.72 0.65
N TYR A 115 -17.35 -4.88 -0.31
CA TYR A 115 -18.27 -4.02 -1.04
C TYR A 115 -18.15 -4.30 -2.53
N TRP A 116 -19.26 -4.31 -3.27
CA TRP A 116 -19.19 -4.52 -4.71
C TRP A 116 -20.28 -3.78 -5.47
N GLN A 117 -19.94 -3.42 -6.70
CA GLN A 117 -20.83 -2.78 -7.65
C GLN A 117 -20.55 -3.34 -9.05
N THR A 118 -21.60 -3.73 -9.76
CA THR A 118 -21.46 -4.08 -11.18
C THR A 118 -21.23 -2.81 -11.98
N ASN A 119 -20.27 -2.81 -12.91
CA ASN A 119 -19.93 -1.65 -13.73
C ASN A 119 -21.19 -1.06 -14.40
N GLY A 120 -21.40 0.25 -14.20
CA GLY A 120 -22.56 0.97 -14.70
C GLY A 120 -23.86 0.81 -13.88
N ALA A 121 -23.85 0.06 -12.78
CA ALA A 121 -24.96 0.03 -11.83
C ALA A 121 -24.86 1.21 -10.87
N SER A 122 -26.00 1.57 -10.26
CA SER A 122 -26.05 2.54 -9.17
C SER A 122 -26.08 1.84 -7.81
N GLY A 123 -25.28 2.30 -6.87
CA GLY A 123 -25.24 1.84 -5.49
C GLY A 123 -24.36 0.61 -5.26
N TRP A 124 -23.88 0.51 -4.05
CA TRP A 124 -22.98 -0.54 -3.58
C TRP A 124 -23.73 -1.59 -2.78
N ASN A 125 -23.34 -2.84 -2.98
CA ASN A 125 -23.72 -3.94 -2.11
C ASN A 125 -22.62 -4.16 -1.09
N ALA A 126 -22.95 -4.73 0.06
CA ALA A 126 -21.99 -5.01 1.12
C ALA A 126 -22.28 -6.37 1.77
N GLU A 127 -21.22 -7.06 2.18
CA GLU A 127 -21.30 -8.25 3.02
C GLU A 127 -20.10 -8.34 3.95
N THR A 128 -20.26 -9.06 5.06
CA THR A 128 -19.15 -9.43 5.95
C THR A 128 -18.63 -10.79 5.54
N VAL A 129 -17.38 -10.82 5.04
CA VAL A 129 -16.66 -12.04 4.65
C VAL A 129 -16.28 -12.86 5.87
N ALA A 130 -15.75 -12.19 6.89
CA ALA A 130 -15.40 -12.79 8.17
C ALA A 130 -15.81 -11.87 9.33
N GLY A 131 -16.32 -12.46 10.40
CA GLY A 131 -16.93 -11.74 11.52
C GLY A 131 -15.92 -10.92 12.35
N ILE A 132 -16.39 -10.45 13.50
CA ILE A 132 -15.57 -9.64 14.41
C ILE A 132 -14.29 -10.38 14.85
N ARG A 133 -13.18 -9.64 15.01
CA ARG A 133 -11.88 -10.14 15.46
C ARG A 133 -11.23 -11.15 14.51
N THR A 134 -11.38 -10.95 13.22
CA THR A 134 -10.77 -11.81 12.19
C THR A 134 -9.75 -11.09 11.34
N THR A 135 -9.71 -9.75 11.34
CA THR A 135 -8.86 -8.96 10.43
C THR A 135 -8.20 -7.84 11.22
N TYR A 136 -6.88 -7.79 11.22
CA TYR A 136 -6.09 -6.88 12.06
C TYR A 136 -5.14 -5.98 11.28
N SER A 137 -5.23 -6.01 9.96
CA SER A 137 -4.49 -5.13 9.05
C SER A 137 -5.31 -4.86 7.79
N ALA A 138 -4.82 -3.99 6.91
CA ALA A 138 -5.40 -3.84 5.58
C ALA A 138 -5.43 -5.19 4.86
N PRO A 139 -6.59 -5.66 4.35
CA PRO A 139 -6.67 -6.87 3.56
C PRO A 139 -6.08 -6.64 2.16
N SER A 140 -5.63 -7.69 1.52
CA SER A 140 -5.22 -7.68 0.12
C SER A 140 -6.14 -8.54 -0.72
N LEU A 141 -6.65 -7.99 -1.82
CA LEU A 141 -7.69 -8.58 -2.66
C LEU A 141 -7.15 -8.78 -4.09
N ALA A 142 -7.48 -9.91 -4.71
CA ALA A 142 -7.22 -10.16 -6.11
C ALA A 142 -8.30 -11.04 -6.75
N GLN A 143 -8.34 -11.05 -8.08
CA GLN A 143 -9.09 -12.04 -8.85
C GLN A 143 -8.17 -13.23 -9.19
N ASN A 144 -8.66 -14.45 -8.98
CA ASN A 144 -7.96 -15.67 -9.39
C ASN A 144 -8.90 -16.55 -10.21
N GLY A 145 -8.76 -16.51 -11.54
CA GLY A 145 -9.68 -17.19 -12.45
C GLY A 145 -11.12 -16.70 -12.24
N ASN A 146 -12.01 -17.61 -11.82
CA ASN A 146 -13.41 -17.30 -11.53
C ASN A 146 -13.70 -17.13 -10.03
N SER A 147 -12.70 -16.73 -9.25
CA SER A 147 -12.80 -16.52 -7.80
C SER A 147 -12.27 -15.17 -7.39
N THR A 148 -12.90 -14.60 -6.36
CA THR A 148 -12.37 -13.50 -5.56
C THR A 148 -11.58 -14.10 -4.42
N ILE A 149 -10.36 -13.63 -4.18
CA ILE A 149 -9.45 -14.09 -3.15
C ILE A 149 -8.99 -12.92 -2.28
N ILE A 150 -8.89 -13.14 -0.96
CA ILE A 150 -8.48 -12.13 0.01
C ILE A 150 -7.49 -12.74 0.99
N ALA A 151 -6.38 -12.06 1.25
CA ALA A 151 -5.47 -12.36 2.34
C ALA A 151 -5.58 -11.28 3.42
N ALA A 152 -5.51 -11.67 4.69
CA ALA A 152 -5.56 -10.76 5.83
C ALA A 152 -4.67 -11.27 6.97
N GLU A 153 -4.15 -10.33 7.77
CA GLU A 153 -3.60 -10.67 9.08
C GLU A 153 -4.77 -11.05 10.01
N GLY A 154 -4.71 -12.25 10.53
CA GLY A 154 -5.73 -12.79 11.42
C GLY A 154 -5.38 -12.61 12.90
N PRO A 155 -6.18 -13.22 13.80
CA PRO A 155 -5.97 -13.11 15.24
C PRO A 155 -4.63 -13.70 15.66
N SER A 156 -3.98 -13.02 16.61
CA SER A 156 -2.66 -13.41 17.12
C SER A 156 -1.57 -13.43 16.04
N ASN A 157 -1.67 -12.57 15.06
CA ASN A 157 -0.72 -12.48 13.94
C ASN A 157 -0.67 -13.78 13.11
N SER A 158 -1.80 -14.42 12.86
CA SER A 158 -1.94 -15.47 11.86
C SER A 158 -2.05 -14.87 10.46
N LEU A 159 -1.84 -15.68 9.44
CA LEU A 159 -2.14 -15.35 8.06
C LEU A 159 -3.37 -16.14 7.62
N ASP A 160 -4.43 -15.44 7.32
CA ASP A 160 -5.71 -16.02 6.93
C ASP A 160 -6.05 -15.68 5.47
N PHE A 161 -6.71 -16.61 4.79
CA PHE A 161 -7.10 -16.53 3.41
C PHE A 161 -8.59 -16.84 3.26
N TYR A 162 -9.26 -16.07 2.40
CA TYR A 162 -10.67 -16.24 2.11
C TYR A 162 -10.87 -16.27 0.60
N TRP A 163 -11.75 -17.14 0.14
CA TRP A 163 -12.08 -17.22 -1.27
C TRP A 163 -13.56 -17.50 -1.50
N ALA A 164 -14.10 -16.98 -2.59
CA ALA A 164 -15.44 -17.28 -3.06
C ALA A 164 -15.46 -17.31 -4.59
N PHE A 165 -16.33 -18.13 -5.17
CA PHE A 165 -16.61 -18.01 -6.60
C PHE A 165 -17.34 -16.71 -6.89
N ASN A 166 -16.97 -16.07 -8.00
CA ASN A 166 -17.54 -14.80 -8.41
C ASN A 166 -19.08 -14.86 -8.46
N GLY A 167 -19.72 -13.86 -7.87
CA GLY A 167 -21.19 -13.80 -7.76
C GLY A 167 -21.80 -14.68 -6.68
N THR A 168 -21.01 -15.25 -5.77
CA THR A 168 -21.51 -16.00 -4.61
C THR A 168 -21.01 -15.37 -3.31
N SER A 169 -21.81 -15.52 -2.23
CA SER A 169 -21.44 -15.11 -0.86
C SER A 169 -20.97 -16.30 -0.01
N ASN A 170 -20.58 -17.41 -0.65
CA ASN A 170 -20.11 -18.61 0.06
C ASN A 170 -18.58 -18.53 0.20
N TRP A 171 -18.11 -17.88 1.23
CA TRP A 171 -16.70 -17.74 1.53
C TRP A 171 -16.12 -18.98 2.18
N GLY A 172 -15.01 -19.46 1.61
CA GLY A 172 -14.17 -20.53 2.17
C GLY A 172 -13.01 -19.92 2.95
N PRO A 173 -13.02 -19.98 4.30
CA PRO A 173 -11.88 -19.56 5.09
C PRO A 173 -10.80 -20.64 5.13
N GLU A 174 -9.52 -20.22 5.02
CA GLU A 174 -8.36 -21.09 5.20
C GLU A 174 -7.31 -20.37 6.04
N GLN A 175 -6.68 -21.08 6.97
CA GLN A 175 -5.51 -20.56 7.67
C GLN A 175 -4.26 -20.93 6.87
N VAL A 176 -3.58 -19.93 6.33
CA VAL A 176 -2.32 -20.09 5.58
C VAL A 176 -1.17 -20.40 6.51
N ALA A 177 -1.06 -19.61 7.59
CA ALA A 177 -0.03 -19.78 8.60
C ALA A 177 -0.58 -19.43 10.00
N GLY A 178 -0.09 -20.12 11.02
CA GLY A 178 -0.60 -20.05 12.40
C GLY A 178 -0.24 -18.74 13.10
N ALA A 179 -0.55 -18.67 14.39
CA ALA A 179 -0.25 -17.51 15.23
C ALA A 179 1.24 -17.15 15.22
N GLY A 180 1.55 -15.86 15.20
CA GLY A 180 2.91 -15.35 15.25
C GLY A 180 3.68 -15.45 13.92
N THR A 181 2.98 -15.46 12.79
CA THR A 181 3.61 -15.60 11.46
C THR A 181 3.46 -14.37 10.58
N THR A 182 2.57 -13.42 10.90
CA THR A 182 2.27 -12.26 10.04
C THR A 182 2.18 -11.00 10.88
N TYR A 183 3.01 -10.00 10.59
CA TYR A 183 3.16 -8.80 11.41
C TYR A 183 2.89 -7.50 10.64
N SER A 184 2.39 -7.59 9.42
CA SER A 184 1.97 -6.45 8.60
C SER A 184 0.82 -6.85 7.69
N ALA A 185 0.24 -5.89 6.98
CA ALA A 185 -0.69 -6.18 5.90
C ALA A 185 -0.03 -7.13 4.89
N PRO A 186 -0.64 -8.30 4.57
CA PRO A 186 -0.13 -9.18 3.54
C PRO A 186 -0.42 -8.61 2.15
N SER A 187 0.31 -9.08 1.14
CA SER A 187 0.03 -8.77 -0.24
C SER A 187 -0.22 -10.05 -1.02
N ILE A 188 -1.29 -10.07 -1.86
CA ILE A 188 -1.73 -11.25 -2.60
C ILE A 188 -1.66 -11.02 -4.11
N ALA A 189 -1.22 -12.03 -4.84
CA ALA A 189 -1.30 -12.07 -6.30
C ALA A 189 -1.73 -13.46 -6.77
N ALA A 190 -2.70 -13.52 -7.70
CA ALA A 190 -2.96 -14.72 -8.44
C ALA A 190 -1.80 -14.96 -9.44
N ASN A 191 -1.41 -16.22 -9.68
CA ASN A 191 -0.46 -16.48 -10.74
C ASN A 191 -1.09 -16.19 -12.13
N THR A 192 -0.26 -15.92 -13.12
CA THR A 192 -0.73 -15.55 -14.47
C THR A 192 -1.53 -16.62 -15.18
N SER A 193 -1.36 -17.88 -14.80
CA SER A 193 -2.17 -19.01 -15.32
C SER A 193 -3.56 -19.10 -14.64
N GLY A 194 -3.81 -18.32 -13.58
CA GLY A 194 -5.07 -18.34 -12.84
C GLY A 194 -5.32 -19.63 -12.05
N ASN A 195 -4.29 -20.45 -11.81
CA ASN A 195 -4.41 -21.73 -11.12
C ASN A 195 -3.62 -21.80 -9.80
N GLY A 196 -3.16 -20.69 -9.29
CA GLY A 196 -2.44 -20.60 -8.02
C GLY A 196 -2.51 -19.22 -7.40
N VAL A 197 -2.17 -19.17 -6.12
CA VAL A 197 -2.18 -17.98 -5.27
C VAL A 197 -0.81 -17.83 -4.65
N ASN A 198 -0.34 -16.58 -4.58
CA ASN A 198 0.91 -16.17 -3.98
C ASN A 198 0.63 -15.09 -2.94
N ILE A 199 1.18 -15.22 -1.74
CA ILE A 199 1.05 -14.23 -0.66
C ILE A 199 2.44 -13.91 -0.12
N ALA A 200 2.76 -12.63 -0.02
CA ALA A 200 3.92 -12.12 0.69
C ALA A 200 3.49 -11.48 2.01
N ALA A 201 4.25 -11.71 3.08
CA ALA A 201 3.98 -11.15 4.40
C ALA A 201 5.28 -10.82 5.13
N GLU A 202 5.22 -9.85 6.05
CA GLU A 202 6.26 -9.67 7.04
C GLU A 202 6.12 -10.78 8.08
N GLY A 203 7.16 -11.57 8.23
CA GLY A 203 7.23 -12.67 9.19
C GLY A 203 7.82 -12.28 10.53
N PRO A 204 8.06 -13.27 11.42
CA PRO A 204 8.61 -13.03 12.74
C PRO A 204 10.03 -12.42 12.65
N SER A 205 10.31 -11.49 13.56
CA SER A 205 11.56 -10.73 13.58
C SER A 205 11.84 -9.95 12.30
N ASN A 206 10.79 -9.49 11.62
CA ASN A 206 10.89 -8.75 10.36
C ASN A 206 11.56 -9.55 9.23
N SER A 207 11.29 -10.86 9.14
CA SER A 207 11.60 -11.65 7.93
C SER A 207 10.62 -11.33 6.81
N LEU A 208 11.00 -11.65 5.58
CA LEU A 208 10.10 -11.64 4.44
C LEU A 208 9.72 -13.06 4.09
N ASP A 209 8.46 -13.39 4.31
CA ASP A 209 7.92 -14.72 4.12
C ASP A 209 6.98 -14.76 2.92
N PHE A 210 6.96 -15.91 2.24
CA PHE A 210 6.16 -16.16 1.05
C PHE A 210 5.39 -17.46 1.21
N TYR A 211 4.15 -17.46 0.77
CA TYR A 211 3.25 -18.61 0.81
C TYR A 211 2.58 -18.78 -0.54
N TRP A 212 2.52 -20.02 -1.01
CA TRP A 212 1.82 -20.30 -2.26
C TRP A 212 0.98 -21.57 -2.18
N ALA A 213 -0.08 -21.60 -2.96
CA ALA A 213 -0.96 -22.74 -3.10
C ALA A 213 -1.45 -22.88 -4.54
N ILE A 214 -1.75 -24.13 -4.94
CA ILE A 214 -2.44 -24.42 -6.20
C ILE A 214 -3.95 -24.44 -5.93
N ASN A 215 -4.73 -23.84 -6.81
CA ASN A 215 -6.19 -23.81 -6.68
C ASN A 215 -6.80 -25.20 -6.48
N GLY A 216 -7.76 -25.27 -5.57
CA GLY A 216 -8.44 -26.50 -5.22
C GLY A 216 -7.65 -27.42 -4.30
N THR A 217 -6.49 -26.97 -3.79
CA THR A 217 -5.77 -27.65 -2.73
C THR A 217 -5.77 -26.73 -1.48
N ALA A 218 -6.08 -27.28 -0.31
CA ALA A 218 -5.94 -26.57 0.96
C ALA A 218 -4.50 -26.68 1.51
N THR A 219 -3.53 -26.93 0.63
CA THR A 219 -2.12 -27.12 1.02
C THR A 219 -1.32 -25.88 0.68
N TRP A 220 -0.94 -25.13 1.70
CA TRP A 220 -0.06 -23.97 1.59
C TRP A 220 1.41 -24.39 1.75
N HIS A 221 2.25 -23.83 0.91
CA HIS A 221 3.70 -24.06 0.93
C HIS A 221 4.40 -22.78 1.40
N PRO A 222 5.00 -22.78 2.60
CA PRO A 222 5.77 -21.64 3.08
C PRO A 222 7.18 -21.64 2.48
N ASP A 223 7.72 -20.45 2.23
CA ASP A 223 9.11 -20.21 1.86
C ASP A 223 9.60 -18.92 2.53
N VAL A 224 10.85 -18.88 2.96
CA VAL A 224 11.49 -17.69 3.51
C VAL A 224 12.26 -17.00 2.40
N VAL A 225 11.75 -15.85 1.94
CA VAL A 225 12.38 -15.04 0.90
C VAL A 225 13.67 -14.41 1.42
N ALA A 226 13.58 -13.82 2.61
CA ALA A 226 14.70 -13.16 3.26
C ALA A 226 14.58 -13.25 4.80
N GLY A 227 15.70 -13.42 5.47
CA GLY A 227 15.76 -13.70 6.92
C GLY A 227 15.38 -12.52 7.80
N ALA A 228 15.53 -12.71 9.11
CA ALA A 228 15.23 -11.70 10.12
C ALA A 228 15.90 -10.35 9.85
N GLY A 229 15.18 -9.26 10.11
CA GLY A 229 15.67 -7.90 9.93
C GLY A 229 15.64 -7.38 8.49
N THR A 230 14.96 -8.07 7.60
CA THR A 230 14.95 -7.73 6.17
C THR A 230 13.81 -6.79 5.77
N THR A 231 12.67 -6.87 6.46
CA THR A 231 11.45 -6.16 6.10
C THR A 231 11.11 -5.11 7.16
N ALA A 232 10.81 -3.88 6.76
CA ALA A 232 10.41 -2.78 7.65
C ALA A 232 8.99 -2.27 7.36
N THR A 233 8.35 -2.76 6.30
CA THR A 233 7.00 -2.36 5.88
C THR A 233 6.25 -3.56 5.32
N ALA A 234 4.94 -3.41 5.17
CA ALA A 234 4.15 -4.36 4.39
C ALA A 234 4.78 -4.58 3.00
N PRO A 235 5.00 -5.83 2.58
CA PRO A 235 5.53 -6.13 1.26
C PRO A 235 4.45 -5.91 0.20
N ALA A 236 4.89 -5.69 -1.05
CA ALA A 236 4.02 -5.71 -2.22
C ALA A 236 4.46 -6.81 -3.18
N ILE A 237 3.51 -7.58 -3.73
CA ILE A 237 3.77 -8.70 -4.64
C ILE A 237 3.05 -8.53 -5.97
N SER A 238 3.71 -8.90 -7.05
CA SER A 238 3.08 -9.05 -8.36
C SER A 238 3.53 -10.35 -9.01
N ALA A 239 2.57 -11.05 -9.63
CA ALA A 239 2.86 -12.21 -10.46
C ALA A 239 3.03 -11.78 -11.91
N HIS A 240 4.00 -12.38 -12.59
CA HIS A 240 4.28 -12.12 -14.00
C HIS A 240 4.70 -13.42 -14.70
N ASP A 241 4.49 -13.50 -15.98
CA ASP A 241 4.75 -14.64 -16.88
C ASP A 241 5.03 -16.00 -16.21
N ASN A 242 6.22 -16.20 -15.68
CA ASN A 242 6.64 -17.46 -15.08
C ASN A 242 7.08 -17.31 -13.61
N GLY A 243 6.78 -16.19 -12.95
CA GLY A 243 7.28 -15.97 -11.60
C GLY A 243 6.53 -14.91 -10.82
N VAL A 244 7.17 -14.48 -9.76
CA VAL A 244 6.69 -13.42 -8.88
C VAL A 244 7.83 -12.47 -8.54
N THR A 245 7.49 -11.21 -8.36
CA THR A 245 8.39 -10.20 -7.78
C THR A 245 7.76 -9.66 -6.50
N ILE A 246 8.56 -9.56 -5.45
CA ILE A 246 8.19 -8.97 -4.16
C ILE A 246 9.08 -7.77 -3.92
N VAL A 247 8.51 -6.67 -3.45
CA VAL A 247 9.25 -5.50 -2.99
C VAL A 247 8.91 -5.21 -1.54
N ALA A 248 9.91 -4.84 -0.75
CA ALA A 248 9.75 -4.39 0.62
C ALA A 248 10.89 -3.45 1.00
N LEU A 249 10.65 -2.55 1.95
CA LEU A 249 11.73 -1.76 2.54
C LEU A 249 12.54 -2.63 3.50
N ASN A 250 13.85 -2.43 3.48
CA ASN A 250 14.70 -3.03 4.50
C ASN A 250 14.63 -2.23 5.82
N GLN A 251 15.13 -2.79 6.91
CA GLN A 251 15.15 -2.13 8.23
C GLN A 251 15.98 -0.84 8.30
N GLY A 252 16.84 -0.57 7.31
CA GLY A 252 17.55 0.70 7.19
C GLY A 252 16.65 1.85 6.72
N GLY A 253 15.45 1.54 6.21
CA GLY A 253 14.45 2.52 5.78
C GLY A 253 14.83 3.35 4.57
N TYR A 254 15.90 2.98 3.84
CA TYR A 254 16.47 3.80 2.78
C TYR A 254 16.50 3.16 1.40
N LEU A 255 16.31 1.85 1.29
CA LEU A 255 16.42 1.15 0.01
C LEU A 255 15.34 0.11 -0.12
N SER A 256 14.50 0.25 -1.11
CA SER A 256 13.67 -0.86 -1.57
C SER A 256 14.57 -1.91 -2.20
N THR A 257 14.35 -3.14 -1.83
CA THR A 257 14.95 -4.30 -2.48
C THR A 257 13.86 -5.13 -3.11
N SER A 258 14.13 -5.65 -4.28
CA SER A 258 13.26 -6.62 -4.92
C SER A 258 13.81 -8.02 -4.76
N TRP A 259 12.91 -8.96 -4.57
CA TRP A 259 13.19 -10.38 -4.65
C TRP A 259 12.32 -10.97 -5.76
N TRP A 260 12.90 -11.73 -6.62
CA TRP A 260 12.16 -12.39 -7.68
C TRP A 260 12.50 -13.87 -7.74
N ASN A 261 11.52 -14.65 -8.18
CA ASN A 261 11.62 -16.07 -8.36
C ASN A 261 10.91 -16.45 -9.66
N THR A 262 11.56 -17.28 -10.46
CA THR A 262 10.96 -17.86 -11.65
C THR A 262 10.47 -19.27 -11.33
N ASN A 263 9.25 -19.60 -11.69
CA ASN A 263 8.64 -20.89 -11.43
C ASN A 263 9.56 -22.06 -11.87
N GLY A 264 9.81 -22.97 -10.95
CA GLY A 264 10.66 -24.13 -11.18
C GLY A 264 12.15 -23.92 -10.98
N ILE A 265 12.59 -22.71 -10.64
CA ILE A 265 13.98 -22.42 -10.26
C ILE A 265 14.03 -22.26 -8.73
N PRO A 266 14.79 -23.08 -8.00
CA PRO A 266 14.90 -22.93 -6.55
C PRO A 266 15.61 -21.63 -6.17
N GLY A 267 15.06 -20.94 -5.17
CA GLY A 267 15.69 -19.78 -4.52
C GLY A 267 15.21 -18.44 -5.06
N TRP A 268 15.49 -17.43 -4.28
CA TRP A 268 15.12 -16.04 -4.53
C TRP A 268 16.35 -15.25 -4.98
N VAL A 269 16.19 -14.41 -5.99
CA VAL A 269 17.23 -13.49 -6.44
C VAL A 269 16.90 -12.11 -5.91
N GLN A 270 17.81 -11.55 -5.15
CA GLN A 270 17.69 -10.19 -4.60
C GLN A 270 18.36 -9.19 -5.53
N SER A 271 17.67 -8.09 -5.81
CA SER A 271 18.20 -6.98 -6.60
C SER A 271 17.93 -5.65 -5.88
N PRO A 272 18.95 -4.81 -5.68
CA PRO A 272 18.72 -3.48 -5.12
C PRO A 272 17.95 -2.63 -6.12
N MET A 273 17.02 -1.84 -5.64
CA MET A 273 16.37 -0.81 -6.44
C MET A 273 17.21 0.46 -6.49
N PRO A 274 17.12 1.26 -7.58
CA PRO A 274 18.08 2.34 -7.86
C PRO A 274 18.07 3.49 -6.85
N ASP A 275 16.95 3.79 -6.22
CA ASP A 275 16.77 4.99 -5.43
C ASP A 275 16.29 4.68 -4.02
N GLY A 276 16.61 5.59 -3.08
CA GLY A 276 16.36 5.45 -1.66
C GLY A 276 14.91 5.70 -1.28
N ASP A 277 14.05 4.73 -1.52
CA ASP A 277 12.65 4.76 -1.08
C ASP A 277 12.55 4.77 0.44
N THR A 278 11.60 5.51 0.99
CA THR A 278 11.41 5.68 2.44
C THR A 278 10.02 5.27 2.92
N GLY A 279 9.22 4.68 2.06
CA GLY A 279 7.83 4.32 2.37
C GLY A 279 7.42 2.99 1.75
N ALA A 280 6.26 2.48 2.16
CA ALA A 280 5.66 1.33 1.51
C ALA A 280 5.45 1.61 0.02
N SER A 281 5.52 0.56 -0.78
CA SER A 281 5.48 0.61 -2.23
C SER A 281 4.31 -0.19 -2.77
N SER A 282 3.89 0.11 -3.99
CA SER A 282 2.94 -0.67 -4.76
C SER A 282 3.58 -1.16 -6.05
N ILE A 283 3.14 -2.31 -6.54
CA ILE A 283 3.75 -3.03 -7.64
C ILE A 283 2.68 -3.52 -8.62
N VAL A 284 2.99 -3.47 -9.91
CA VAL A 284 2.18 -4.07 -10.96
C VAL A 284 3.05 -4.68 -12.04
N ALA A 285 2.65 -5.83 -12.57
CA ALA A 285 3.27 -6.41 -13.75
C ALA A 285 2.40 -6.17 -14.99
N TYR A 286 3.03 -5.81 -16.10
CA TYR A 286 2.36 -5.58 -17.37
C TYR A 286 3.30 -5.81 -18.54
N ALA A 287 2.85 -6.58 -19.54
CA ALA A 287 3.55 -6.81 -20.80
C ALA A 287 5.02 -7.24 -20.64
N GLY A 288 5.30 -8.14 -19.70
CA GLY A 288 6.65 -8.65 -19.44
C GLY A 288 7.57 -7.68 -18.69
N SER A 289 7.03 -6.61 -18.14
CA SER A 289 7.74 -5.65 -17.26
C SER A 289 7.08 -5.59 -15.90
N VAL A 290 7.86 -5.24 -14.89
CA VAL A 290 7.39 -4.98 -13.52
C VAL A 290 7.61 -3.52 -13.21
N TYR A 291 6.59 -2.87 -12.71
CA TYR A 291 6.59 -1.45 -12.32
C TYR A 291 6.35 -1.33 -10.83
N VAL A 292 7.16 -0.55 -10.16
CA VAL A 292 7.05 -0.26 -8.74
C VAL A 292 6.94 1.24 -8.55
N VAL A 293 5.93 1.69 -7.83
CA VAL A 293 5.86 3.07 -7.35
C VAL A 293 6.17 3.09 -5.87
N ALA A 294 6.99 4.02 -5.44
CA ALA A 294 7.33 4.21 -4.05
C ALA A 294 7.50 5.67 -3.69
N ARG A 295 7.32 5.97 -2.41
CA ARG A 295 7.69 7.26 -1.86
C ARG A 295 9.20 7.27 -1.65
N GLU A 296 9.86 8.31 -2.18
CA GLU A 296 11.29 8.55 -2.01
C GLU A 296 11.58 9.50 -0.85
N LEU A 297 12.88 9.71 -0.58
CA LEU A 297 13.39 10.71 0.36
C LEU A 297 12.79 12.10 0.07
N PHE A 298 12.50 12.85 1.11
CA PHE A 298 11.91 14.20 1.05
C PHE A 298 10.47 14.27 0.49
N GLY A 299 9.77 13.12 0.39
CA GLY A 299 8.38 13.07 -0.06
C GLY A 299 8.21 13.12 -1.59
N TYR A 300 9.25 12.84 -2.34
CA TYR A 300 9.13 12.59 -3.78
C TYR A 300 8.47 11.24 -4.03
N MET A 301 8.08 11.01 -5.25
CA MET A 301 7.54 9.74 -5.73
C MET A 301 8.31 9.32 -6.99
N GLY A 302 8.76 8.08 -7.03
CA GLY A 302 9.45 7.49 -8.16
C GLY A 302 8.73 6.26 -8.69
N VAL A 303 8.88 6.02 -9.99
CA VAL A 303 8.51 4.75 -10.63
C VAL A 303 9.78 4.05 -11.09
N SER A 304 9.98 2.85 -10.59
CA SER A 304 11.06 1.96 -11.01
C SER A 304 10.50 0.86 -11.90
N THR A 305 11.19 0.56 -12.99
CA THR A 305 10.77 -0.45 -13.97
C THR A 305 11.87 -1.47 -14.18
N SER A 306 11.51 -2.75 -14.19
CA SER A 306 12.37 -3.86 -14.60
C SER A 306 11.74 -4.61 -15.76
N VAL A 307 12.52 -4.93 -16.79
CA VAL A 307 12.07 -5.72 -17.95
C VAL A 307 12.41 -7.17 -17.74
N GLY A 308 11.38 -8.04 -17.78
CA GLY A 308 11.51 -9.47 -17.52
C GLY A 308 12.11 -9.74 -16.13
N ASP A 309 12.64 -10.96 -15.96
CA ASP A 309 13.34 -11.39 -14.76
C ASP A 309 14.82 -10.94 -14.75
N SER A 310 15.12 -9.74 -15.29
CA SER A 310 16.49 -9.28 -15.43
C SER A 310 17.14 -8.84 -14.11
N GLY A 311 16.32 -8.50 -13.13
CA GLY A 311 16.78 -7.90 -11.87
C GLY A 311 17.49 -6.53 -12.07
N THR A 312 17.38 -5.96 -13.27
CA THR A 312 17.93 -4.65 -13.57
C THR A 312 16.80 -3.63 -13.57
N TRP A 313 16.91 -2.65 -12.70
CA TRP A 313 15.91 -1.60 -12.52
C TRP A 313 16.36 -0.30 -13.15
N THR A 314 15.42 0.39 -13.78
CA THR A 314 15.54 1.80 -14.20
C THR A 314 14.53 2.62 -13.41
N SER A 315 14.89 3.81 -12.97
CA SER A 315 14.01 4.69 -12.21
C SER A 315 13.70 5.97 -12.96
N ASN A 316 12.45 6.40 -12.90
CA ASN A 316 11.98 7.69 -13.37
C ASN A 316 11.29 8.41 -12.21
N GLN A 317 11.75 9.60 -11.86
CA GLN A 317 11.03 10.44 -10.90
C GLN A 317 9.73 10.95 -11.53
N VAL A 318 8.60 10.67 -10.88
CA VAL A 318 7.27 11.09 -11.35
C VAL A 318 6.95 12.52 -10.92
N ILE A 319 7.37 12.88 -9.71
CA ILE A 319 7.16 14.23 -9.17
C ILE A 319 8.48 14.98 -9.17
N TRP A 320 8.75 15.73 -10.24
CA TRP A 320 9.64 16.87 -10.19
C TRP A 320 8.82 18.09 -9.83
N GLN A 321 8.99 18.59 -8.62
CA GLN A 321 8.62 19.96 -8.23
C GLN A 321 7.78 20.70 -9.29
N SER A 322 6.48 20.72 -9.17
CA SER A 322 5.83 21.97 -9.54
C SER A 322 6.40 23.00 -8.56
N LEU A 323 7.19 23.93 -9.04
CA LEU A 323 8.03 24.89 -8.30
C LEU A 323 7.33 25.73 -7.21
N ASN A 324 6.09 25.40 -6.85
CA ASN A 324 5.27 26.09 -5.85
C ASN A 324 4.55 25.20 -4.83
N LYS A 325 4.72 23.87 -4.87
CA LYS A 325 4.13 22.98 -3.85
C LYS A 325 5.22 22.11 -3.25
N LEU A 326 5.73 22.51 -2.09
CA LEU A 326 6.43 21.66 -1.12
C LEU A 326 5.43 20.67 -0.47
N VAL A 327 4.63 20.00 -1.29
CA VAL A 327 3.64 19.04 -0.82
C VAL A 327 4.18 17.66 -1.14
N GLY A 328 4.81 17.06 -0.14
CA GLY A 328 5.28 15.69 -0.24
C GLY A 328 4.11 14.70 -0.38
N VAL A 329 4.40 13.49 -0.79
CA VAL A 329 3.45 12.37 -0.76
C VAL A 329 3.12 12.04 0.69
N GLY A 330 1.84 12.04 1.05
CA GLY A 330 1.35 11.80 2.42
C GLY A 330 1.20 10.31 2.74
N GLY A 331 0.65 9.53 1.80
CA GLY A 331 0.30 8.12 1.98
C GLY A 331 1.15 7.14 1.15
N VAL A 332 0.72 5.90 1.12
CA VAL A 332 1.28 4.85 0.25
C VAL A 332 0.70 5.02 -1.16
N PRO A 333 1.52 5.21 -2.21
CA PRO A 333 0.99 5.31 -3.57
C PRO A 333 0.45 3.96 -4.05
N SER A 334 -0.56 3.98 -4.91
CA SER A 334 -1.09 2.82 -5.60
C SER A 334 -0.84 2.93 -7.11
N ILE A 335 -0.44 1.84 -7.75
CA ILE A 335 -0.11 1.81 -9.19
C ILE A 335 -0.99 0.79 -9.92
N THR A 336 -1.40 1.14 -11.14
CA THR A 336 -2.00 0.20 -12.09
C THR A 336 -1.59 0.57 -13.51
N MET A 337 -1.84 -0.35 -14.46
CA MET A 337 -1.63 -0.11 -15.89
C MET A 337 -2.97 0.00 -16.59
N ASN A 338 -3.17 1.07 -17.34
CA ASN A 338 -4.36 1.26 -18.17
C ASN A 338 -3.93 1.54 -19.61
N ASP A 339 -4.27 0.63 -20.53
CA ASP A 339 -3.89 0.68 -21.96
C ASP A 339 -2.40 0.95 -22.22
N GLY A 340 -1.52 0.38 -21.37
CA GLY A 340 -0.06 0.55 -21.46
C GLY A 340 0.47 1.84 -20.82
N SER A 341 -0.38 2.66 -20.23
CA SER A 341 -0.02 3.84 -19.45
C SER A 341 0.11 3.50 -17.97
N VAL A 342 1.15 4.00 -17.32
CA VAL A 342 1.30 3.95 -15.86
C VAL A 342 0.34 4.94 -15.23
N ASN A 343 -0.51 4.45 -14.35
CA ASN A 343 -1.46 5.25 -13.59
C ASN A 343 -1.19 5.09 -12.09
N ILE A 344 -1.17 6.21 -11.36
CA ILE A 344 -0.83 6.24 -9.95
C ILE A 344 -1.84 7.09 -9.20
N ALA A 345 -2.36 6.58 -8.10
CA ALA A 345 -3.13 7.34 -7.13
C ALA A 345 -2.33 7.51 -5.84
N VAL A 346 -2.42 8.70 -5.23
CA VAL A 346 -1.71 8.99 -4.00
C VAL A 346 -2.40 10.11 -3.22
N GLU A 347 -2.23 10.10 -1.91
CA GLU A 347 -2.50 11.27 -1.08
C GLU A 347 -1.33 12.25 -1.16
N ASP A 348 -1.61 13.53 -1.38
CA ASP A 348 -0.60 14.57 -1.23
C ASP A 348 -0.43 14.96 0.26
N GLY A 349 0.62 15.70 0.59
CA GLY A 349 0.87 16.14 1.97
C GLY A 349 -0.14 17.17 2.53
N GLN A 350 -1.21 17.47 1.80
CA GLN A 350 -2.33 18.31 2.22
C GLN A 350 -3.62 17.50 2.42
N GLY A 351 -3.57 16.18 2.22
CA GLY A 351 -4.74 15.32 2.33
C GLY A 351 -5.65 15.34 1.10
N ASN A 352 -5.14 15.75 -0.07
CA ASN A 352 -5.88 15.67 -1.32
C ASN A 352 -5.59 14.34 -2.00
N LEU A 353 -6.58 13.77 -2.65
CA LEU A 353 -6.41 12.63 -3.55
C LEU A 353 -5.95 13.14 -4.92
N VAL A 354 -4.79 12.67 -5.36
CA VAL A 354 -4.15 13.07 -6.61
C VAL A 354 -3.92 11.84 -7.48
N PHE A 355 -4.13 12.01 -8.77
CA PHE A 355 -3.92 11.01 -9.80
C PHE A 355 -2.85 11.46 -10.78
N TYR A 356 -1.93 10.56 -11.11
CA TYR A 356 -0.90 10.76 -12.14
C TYR A 356 -1.07 9.71 -13.23
N TRP A 357 -0.86 10.12 -14.46
CA TRP A 357 -0.85 9.21 -15.61
C TRP A 357 0.27 9.58 -16.59
N GLU A 358 0.86 8.55 -17.19
CA GLU A 358 1.94 8.68 -18.15
C GLU A 358 1.40 8.70 -19.57
N ASP A 359 1.77 9.70 -20.35
CA ASP A 359 1.40 9.76 -21.76
C ASP A 359 2.35 8.92 -22.65
N SER A 360 2.03 8.81 -23.94
CA SER A 360 2.82 8.04 -24.92
C SER A 360 4.25 8.56 -25.14
N SER A 361 4.58 9.75 -24.63
CA SER A 361 5.93 10.31 -24.66
C SER A 361 6.75 9.96 -23.41
N GLY A 362 6.15 9.31 -22.42
CA GLY A 362 6.75 9.04 -21.11
C GLY A 362 6.67 10.23 -20.15
N THR A 363 5.77 11.17 -20.41
CA THR A 363 5.56 12.34 -19.54
C THR A 363 4.41 12.09 -18.59
N PHE A 364 4.63 12.32 -17.28
CA PHE A 364 3.58 12.24 -16.29
C PHE A 364 2.77 13.52 -16.20
N HIS A 365 1.46 13.36 -16.13
CA HIS A 365 0.47 14.41 -15.93
C HIS A 365 -0.18 14.24 -14.56
N GLU A 366 -0.56 15.36 -13.93
CA GLU A 366 -1.18 15.39 -12.60
C GLU A 366 -2.61 15.88 -12.68
N GLU A 367 -3.51 15.23 -11.97
CA GLU A 367 -4.91 15.62 -11.80
C GLU A 367 -5.30 15.55 -10.33
N THR A 368 -5.94 16.58 -9.80
CA THR A 368 -6.55 16.50 -8.47
C THR A 368 -7.90 15.82 -8.59
N VAL A 369 -8.05 14.69 -7.92
CA VAL A 369 -9.29 13.91 -7.90
C VAL A 369 -10.28 14.50 -6.91
N ASP A 370 -9.83 14.75 -5.68
CA ASP A 370 -10.65 15.34 -4.62
C ASP A 370 -9.78 16.14 -3.65
N THR A 371 -10.16 17.38 -3.36
CA THR A 371 -9.53 18.27 -2.36
C THR A 371 -10.15 18.15 -0.98
N SER A 372 -11.29 17.47 -0.87
CA SER A 372 -12.05 17.28 0.36
C SER A 372 -11.98 15.85 0.88
N ALA A 373 -11.15 15.02 0.26
CA ALA A 373 -11.03 13.63 0.65
C ALA A 373 -10.64 13.50 2.13
N ASN A 374 -9.87 14.47 2.66
CA ASN A 374 -9.36 14.45 4.03
C ASN A 374 -8.90 13.05 4.40
N LEU A 375 -7.91 12.54 3.62
CA LEU A 375 -7.36 11.20 3.79
C LEU A 375 -6.52 11.11 5.05
#